data_c8eebf09ceedde6eba5a160b03ed80a5
#
_entry.id   c8eebf09ceedde6eba5a160b03ed80a5
#
_cell.length_a   1.000
_cell.length_b   1.000
_cell.length_c   1.000
_cell.angle_alpha   90.00
_cell.angle_beta   90.00
_cell.angle_gamma   90.00
#
_symmetry.space_group_name_H-M   'P 1'
#
loop_
_entity.id
_entity.type
_entity.pdbx_description
1 polymer ?
#
loop_
_entity_poly.entity_id
_entity_poly.type
_entity_poly.pdbx_seq_one_letter_code
_entity_poly.pdbx_strand_id
1 'polypeptide(L)'
;MTTGGFSSKGLLEEEAVLKLASLTNTDALEIGEIAATLGKQRNLPIAIEIRIGEWVVFHASLEGSKPENDWWINRKVPVVMLKHHSTMFERVSAEERGIDWHKENNVSDETHAIHGGAVPLITPTGFAGILIISGLPQVDDHL
;
A
#
# COMPACT_ATOMS: atom_id res chain seq x y z
N MET A 1 -2.11 -19.18 -6.74
CA MET A 1 -1.53 -18.02 -6.09
C MET A 1 -2.14 -17.78 -4.72
N THR A 2 -1.32 -17.36 -3.77
CA THR A 2 -1.85 -17.18 -2.42
C THR A 2 -2.21 -15.73 -2.15
N THR A 3 -3.40 -15.54 -1.58
CA THR A 3 -3.91 -14.24 -1.12
C THR A 3 -3.83 -14.13 0.41
N GLY A 4 -3.15 -15.08 1.08
CA GLY A 4 -3.00 -15.09 2.53
C GLY A 4 -4.30 -15.26 3.29
N GLY A 5 -5.34 -15.78 2.65
CA GLY A 5 -6.65 -15.94 3.28
C GLY A 5 -7.46 -14.66 3.37
N PHE A 6 -7.00 -13.57 2.77
CA PHE A 6 -7.76 -12.32 2.73
C PHE A 6 -9.01 -12.46 1.86
N SER A 7 -10.07 -11.73 2.23
CA SER A 7 -11.28 -11.58 1.42
C SER A 7 -11.50 -10.10 1.15
N SER A 8 -12.18 -9.77 0.05
CA SER A 8 -12.46 -8.38 -0.29
C SER A 8 -13.30 -7.70 0.80
N LYS A 9 -14.28 -8.42 1.36
CA LYS A 9 -15.11 -7.91 2.45
C LYS A 9 -14.28 -7.57 3.69
N GLY A 10 -13.38 -8.48 4.09
CA GLY A 10 -12.50 -8.26 5.25
C GLY A 10 -11.56 -7.09 5.04
N LEU A 11 -11.02 -6.93 3.83
CA LEU A 11 -10.14 -5.81 3.50
C LEU A 11 -10.88 -4.47 3.52
N LEU A 12 -12.13 -4.43 3.07
CA LEU A 12 -12.95 -3.23 3.17
C LEU A 12 -13.25 -2.87 4.64
N GLU A 13 -13.48 -3.88 5.47
CA GLU A 13 -13.68 -3.67 6.91
C GLU A 13 -12.43 -3.09 7.57
N GLU A 14 -11.22 -3.55 7.20
CA GLU A 14 -9.96 -2.97 7.66
C GLU A 14 -9.86 -1.49 7.28
N GLU A 15 -10.14 -1.16 6.02
CA GLU A 15 -10.09 0.21 5.54
C GLU A 15 -11.07 1.12 6.30
N ALA A 16 -12.25 0.62 6.62
CA ALA A 16 -13.26 1.38 7.35
C ALA A 16 -12.83 1.69 8.78
N VAL A 17 -12.05 0.81 9.42
CA VAL A 17 -11.55 0.99 10.78
C VAL A 17 -10.34 1.92 10.83
N LEU A 18 -9.51 1.91 9.78
CA LEU A 18 -8.23 2.63 9.73
C LEU A 18 -8.34 4.08 9.23
N LYS A 19 -9.50 4.73 9.44
CA LYS A 19 -9.67 6.12 9.05
C LYS A 19 -8.93 7.06 9.98
N LEU A 20 -8.29 8.08 9.39
CA LEU A 20 -7.57 9.11 10.12
C LEU A 20 -8.45 10.33 10.34
N ALA A 21 -8.22 11.05 11.45
CA ALA A 21 -8.90 12.32 11.70
C ALA A 21 -8.39 13.41 10.76
N SER A 22 -7.10 13.36 10.43
CA SER A 22 -6.45 14.29 9.51
C SER A 22 -5.21 13.66 8.91
N LEU A 23 -4.68 14.25 7.84
CA LEU A 23 -3.39 13.85 7.28
C LEU A 23 -2.61 15.10 6.90
N THR A 24 -1.89 15.66 7.88
CA THR A 24 -0.93 16.74 7.67
C THR A 24 0.45 16.14 7.41
N ASN A 25 1.43 16.99 7.03
CA ASN A 25 2.82 16.55 6.91
C ASN A 25 3.32 15.94 8.23
N THR A 26 2.96 16.56 9.36
CA THR A 26 3.33 16.04 10.68
C THR A 26 2.74 14.67 10.92
N ASP A 27 1.46 14.47 10.59
CA ASP A 27 0.79 13.17 10.72
C ASP A 27 1.49 12.10 9.87
N ALA A 28 1.83 12.45 8.64
CA ALA A 28 2.52 11.53 7.72
C ALA A 28 3.91 11.15 8.25
N LEU A 29 4.65 12.12 8.78
CA LEU A 29 5.96 11.86 9.36
C LEU A 29 5.85 10.96 10.60
N GLU A 30 4.86 11.16 11.45
CA GLU A 30 4.64 10.30 12.62
C GLU A 30 4.31 8.86 12.22
N ILE A 31 3.44 8.68 11.24
CA ILE A 31 3.10 7.35 10.72
C ILE A 31 4.36 6.68 10.16
N GLY A 32 5.14 7.42 9.37
CA GLY A 32 6.39 6.91 8.79
C GLY A 32 7.40 6.51 9.85
N GLU A 33 7.57 7.32 10.90
CA GLU A 33 8.48 7.03 11.98
C GLU A 33 8.06 5.78 12.77
N ILE A 34 6.76 5.61 13.01
CA ILE A 34 6.22 4.41 13.66
C ILE A 34 6.49 3.18 12.80
N ALA A 35 6.20 3.25 11.51
CA ALA A 35 6.46 2.14 10.59
C ALA A 35 7.95 1.79 10.53
N ALA A 36 8.82 2.79 10.44
CA ALA A 36 10.26 2.60 10.41
C ALA A 36 10.77 1.98 11.72
N THR A 37 10.27 2.43 12.86
CA THR A 37 10.64 1.89 14.17
C THR A 37 10.25 0.41 14.27
N LEU A 38 9.03 0.06 13.87
CA LEU A 38 8.56 -1.33 13.87
C LEU A 38 9.40 -2.20 12.93
N GLY A 39 9.71 -1.69 11.74
CA GLY A 39 10.56 -2.39 10.78
C GLY A 39 11.95 -2.65 11.32
N LYS A 40 12.57 -1.66 11.98
CA LYS A 40 13.88 -1.81 12.60
C LYS A 40 13.87 -2.81 13.74
N GLN A 41 12.85 -2.76 14.60
CA GLN A 41 12.71 -3.68 15.73
C GLN A 41 12.60 -5.14 15.27
N ARG A 42 11.99 -5.37 14.13
CA ARG A 42 11.79 -6.70 13.55
C ARG A 42 12.85 -7.08 12.53
N ASN A 43 13.83 -6.21 12.30
CA ASN A 43 14.89 -6.41 11.31
C ASN A 43 14.35 -6.69 9.90
N LEU A 44 13.31 -5.95 9.48
CA LEU A 44 12.70 -6.15 8.18
C LEU A 44 13.46 -5.39 7.09
N PRO A 45 13.79 -6.05 5.95
CA PRO A 45 14.52 -5.41 4.85
C PRO A 45 13.54 -4.69 3.91
N ILE A 46 12.84 -3.68 4.42
CA ILE A 46 11.75 -3.02 3.69
C ILE A 46 12.05 -1.57 3.38
N ALA A 47 11.41 -1.08 2.32
CA ALA A 47 11.28 0.33 2.02
C ALA A 47 9.88 0.77 2.43
N ILE A 48 9.78 1.96 3.03
CA ILE A 48 8.54 2.54 3.54
C ILE A 48 8.38 3.90 2.88
N GLU A 49 7.17 4.19 2.38
CA GLU A 49 6.91 5.48 1.80
C GLU A 49 5.50 5.96 2.17
N ILE A 50 5.36 7.27 2.39
CA ILE A 50 4.06 7.88 2.62
C ILE A 50 3.93 9.05 1.66
N ARG A 51 2.80 9.11 0.96
CA ARG A 51 2.48 10.20 0.05
C ARG A 51 1.19 10.89 0.50
N ILE A 52 1.17 12.21 0.38
CA ILE A 52 -0.05 13.00 0.48
C ILE A 52 -0.42 13.34 -0.96
N GLY A 53 -1.51 12.74 -1.46
CA GLY A 53 -1.76 12.72 -2.90
C GLY A 53 -0.61 12.02 -3.61
N GLU A 54 0.04 12.69 -4.55
CA GLU A 54 1.20 12.16 -5.25
C GLU A 54 2.54 12.60 -4.65
N TRP A 55 2.50 13.47 -3.63
CA TRP A 55 3.70 14.04 -3.05
C TRP A 55 4.32 13.10 -2.01
N VAL A 56 5.58 12.73 -2.21
CA VAL A 56 6.33 11.92 -1.26
C VAL A 56 6.69 12.80 -0.06
N VAL A 57 6.12 12.50 1.10
CA VAL A 57 6.38 13.23 2.34
C VAL A 57 7.35 12.48 3.25
N PHE A 58 7.33 11.16 3.19
CA PHE A 58 8.23 10.31 3.98
C PHE A 58 8.72 9.15 3.13
N HIS A 59 10.01 8.84 3.25
CA HIS A 59 10.60 7.66 2.62
C HIS A 59 11.75 7.17 3.47
N ALA A 60 11.80 5.85 3.72
CA ALA A 60 12.91 5.21 4.42
C ALA A 60 13.20 3.86 3.78
N SER A 61 14.48 3.63 3.47
CA SER A 61 14.96 2.33 3.01
C SER A 61 15.73 1.71 4.17
N LEU A 62 15.16 0.70 4.81
CA LEU A 62 15.75 0.06 5.98
C LEU A 62 16.89 -0.89 5.56
N GLU A 63 17.69 -1.31 6.54
CA GLU A 63 18.81 -2.23 6.30
C GLU A 63 18.34 -3.49 5.57
N GLY A 64 19.03 -3.84 4.49
CA GLY A 64 18.68 -4.99 3.66
C GLY A 64 17.70 -4.71 2.53
N SER A 65 17.07 -3.54 2.49
CA SER A 65 16.24 -3.16 1.36
C SER A 65 17.10 -2.84 0.14
N LYS A 66 16.47 -2.84 -1.03
CA LYS A 66 17.16 -2.66 -2.33
C LYS A 66 16.43 -1.65 -3.19
N PRO A 67 17.12 -1.05 -4.19
CA PRO A 67 16.44 -0.15 -5.13
C PRO A 67 15.20 -0.76 -5.82
N GLU A 68 15.20 -2.08 -6.01
CA GLU A 68 14.05 -2.80 -6.56
C GLU A 68 12.78 -2.58 -5.73
N ASN A 69 12.92 -2.40 -4.42
CA ASN A 69 11.78 -2.15 -3.55
C ASN A 69 11.07 -0.83 -3.92
N ASP A 70 11.84 0.19 -4.30
CA ASP A 70 11.29 1.46 -4.75
C ASP A 70 10.56 1.31 -6.10
N TRP A 71 11.06 0.44 -6.96
CA TRP A 71 10.41 0.13 -8.23
C TRP A 71 9.01 -0.47 -7.99
N TRP A 72 8.87 -1.36 -7.01
CA TRP A 72 7.57 -1.90 -6.61
C TRP A 72 6.66 -0.82 -6.05
N ILE A 73 7.19 0.07 -5.20
CA ILE A 73 6.43 1.20 -4.66
C ILE A 73 5.82 2.03 -5.79
N ASN A 74 6.64 2.37 -6.79
CA ASN A 74 6.20 3.19 -7.93
C ASN A 74 5.13 2.51 -8.79
N ARG A 75 5.00 1.20 -8.70
CA ARG A 75 3.95 0.45 -9.40
C ARG A 75 2.71 0.22 -8.56
N LYS A 76 2.85 0.17 -7.24
CA LYS A 76 1.72 0.00 -6.31
C LYS A 76 0.92 1.31 -6.15
N VAL A 77 1.60 2.43 -6.08
CA VAL A 77 0.96 3.74 -5.88
C VAL A 77 -0.11 4.06 -6.92
N PRO A 78 0.14 3.89 -8.24
CA PRO A 78 -0.89 4.19 -9.24
C PRO A 78 -2.19 3.39 -9.05
N VAL A 79 -2.12 2.18 -8.53
CA VAL A 79 -3.31 1.36 -8.26
C VAL A 79 -4.18 2.03 -7.20
N VAL A 80 -3.57 2.45 -6.08
CA VAL A 80 -4.31 3.12 -5.00
C VAL A 80 -4.84 4.48 -5.46
N MET A 81 -4.06 5.22 -6.26
CA MET A 81 -4.50 6.49 -6.83
C MET A 81 -5.72 6.32 -7.74
N LEU A 82 -5.78 5.22 -8.49
CA LEU A 82 -6.88 4.95 -9.42
C LEU A 82 -8.14 4.48 -8.68
N LYS A 83 -7.99 3.62 -7.68
CA LYS A 83 -9.11 2.90 -7.07
C LYS A 83 -9.47 3.35 -5.65
N HIS A 84 -8.56 4.03 -4.96
CA HIS A 84 -8.72 4.46 -3.55
C HIS A 84 -8.95 3.29 -2.58
N HIS A 85 -8.46 2.11 -2.93
CA HIS A 85 -8.45 0.91 -2.09
C HIS A 85 -7.04 0.35 -2.02
N SER A 86 -6.77 -0.53 -1.06
CA SER A 86 -5.46 -1.16 -0.96
C SER A 86 -5.17 -2.03 -2.19
N THR A 87 -3.89 -2.20 -2.50
CA THR A 87 -3.49 -3.09 -3.60
C THR A 87 -3.93 -4.53 -3.34
N MET A 88 -3.89 -4.97 -2.06
CA MET A 88 -4.36 -6.31 -1.72
C MET A 88 -5.85 -6.47 -1.96
N PHE A 89 -6.67 -5.45 -1.62
CA PHE A 89 -8.10 -5.46 -1.91
C PHE A 89 -8.37 -5.62 -3.41
N GLU A 90 -7.66 -4.85 -4.24
CA GLU A 90 -7.86 -4.90 -5.71
C GLU A 90 -7.50 -6.28 -6.25
N ARG A 91 -6.42 -6.88 -5.74
CA ARG A 91 -6.01 -8.23 -6.15
C ARG A 91 -7.03 -9.28 -5.74
N VAL A 92 -7.41 -9.29 -4.46
CA VAL A 92 -8.34 -10.29 -3.92
C VAL A 92 -9.72 -10.15 -4.57
N SER A 93 -10.21 -8.92 -4.72
CA SER A 93 -11.48 -8.65 -5.37
C SER A 93 -11.50 -9.15 -6.83
N ALA A 94 -10.41 -8.92 -7.58
CA ALA A 94 -10.29 -9.41 -8.95
C ALA A 94 -10.29 -10.94 -9.02
N GLU A 95 -9.57 -11.59 -8.11
CA GLU A 95 -9.52 -13.05 -8.04
C GLU A 95 -10.88 -13.65 -7.67
N GLU A 96 -11.61 -13.05 -6.73
CA GLU A 96 -12.95 -13.48 -6.33
C GLU A 96 -13.94 -13.39 -7.50
N ARG A 97 -13.81 -12.35 -8.32
CA ARG A 97 -14.68 -12.14 -9.49
C ARG A 97 -14.20 -12.87 -10.74
N GLY A 98 -13.03 -13.51 -10.70
CA GLY A 98 -12.47 -14.23 -11.83
C GLY A 98 -12.12 -13.34 -13.01
N ILE A 99 -11.73 -12.10 -12.78
CA ILE A 99 -11.39 -11.12 -13.83
C ILE A 99 -9.90 -10.84 -13.91
N ASP A 100 -9.45 -10.39 -15.09
CA ASP A 100 -8.12 -9.85 -15.27
C ASP A 100 -8.16 -8.35 -14.93
N TRP A 101 -7.61 -7.98 -13.78
CA TRP A 101 -7.66 -6.62 -13.28
C TRP A 101 -7.05 -5.60 -14.25
N HIS A 102 -5.89 -5.93 -14.82
CA HIS A 102 -5.19 -5.02 -15.74
C HIS A 102 -5.99 -4.78 -17.02
N LYS A 103 -6.60 -5.83 -17.53
CA LYS A 103 -7.41 -5.76 -18.74
C LYS A 103 -8.67 -4.95 -18.50
N GLU A 104 -9.36 -5.19 -17.39
CA GLU A 104 -10.58 -4.45 -17.05
C GLU A 104 -10.31 -2.96 -16.87
N ASN A 105 -9.19 -2.58 -16.27
CA ASN A 105 -8.84 -1.19 -16.01
C ASN A 105 -8.01 -0.55 -17.15
N ASN A 106 -7.71 -1.32 -18.19
CA ASN A 106 -6.96 -0.86 -19.36
C ASN A 106 -5.59 -0.25 -18.99
N VAL A 107 -4.86 -0.92 -18.13
CA VAL A 107 -3.52 -0.50 -17.69
C VAL A 107 -2.55 -1.67 -17.76
N SER A 108 -1.25 -1.35 -17.81
CA SER A 108 -0.17 -2.35 -17.91
C SER A 108 0.31 -2.78 -16.52
N ASP A 109 0.67 -4.04 -16.37
CA ASP A 109 1.36 -4.54 -15.17
C ASP A 109 2.72 -3.85 -14.97
N GLU A 110 3.32 -3.32 -16.02
CA GLU A 110 4.58 -2.58 -15.94
C GLU A 110 4.44 -1.29 -15.13
N THR A 111 3.26 -0.68 -15.11
CA THR A 111 3.01 0.58 -14.41
C THR A 111 2.11 0.43 -13.19
N HIS A 112 1.32 -0.65 -13.13
CA HIS A 112 0.34 -0.88 -12.06
C HIS A 112 0.49 -2.30 -11.53
N ALA A 113 0.90 -2.44 -10.27
CA ALA A 113 1.03 -3.74 -9.62
C ALA A 113 0.00 -3.90 -8.52
N ILE A 114 -0.80 -4.97 -8.58
CA ILE A 114 -1.79 -5.31 -7.55
C ILE A 114 -1.23 -6.29 -6.53
N HIS A 115 0.03 -6.09 -6.13
CA HIS A 115 0.66 -6.83 -5.03
C HIS A 115 0.43 -6.07 -3.73
N GLY A 116 0.21 -6.79 -2.62
CA GLY A 116 -0.05 -6.18 -1.33
C GLY A 116 1.07 -5.26 -0.85
N GLY A 117 0.74 -4.33 0.01
CA GLY A 117 1.69 -3.42 0.63
C GLY A 117 1.35 -1.93 0.53
N ALA A 118 0.40 -1.54 -0.31
CA ALA A 118 -0.05 -0.16 -0.39
C ALA A 118 -1.48 -0.04 0.11
N VAL A 119 -1.72 0.91 1.02
CA VAL A 119 -3.05 1.15 1.58
C VAL A 119 -3.40 2.63 1.51
N PRO A 120 -4.68 2.96 1.25
CA PRO A 120 -5.09 4.36 1.22
C PRO A 120 -5.17 4.92 2.64
N LEU A 121 -4.82 6.21 2.77
CA LEU A 121 -5.00 6.97 4.00
C LEU A 121 -6.24 7.84 3.81
N ILE A 122 -7.29 7.55 4.55
CA ILE A 122 -8.60 8.16 4.42
C ILE A 122 -8.87 9.08 5.60
N THR A 123 -9.38 10.28 5.31
CA THR A 123 -9.80 11.27 6.31
C THR A 123 -11.29 11.56 6.14
N PRO A 124 -11.92 12.36 7.03
CA PRO A 124 -13.34 12.73 6.85
C PRO A 124 -13.66 13.41 5.50
N THR A 125 -12.67 14.02 4.87
CA THR A 125 -12.84 14.65 3.55
C THR A 125 -12.59 13.69 2.38
N GLY A 126 -12.20 12.45 2.66
CA GLY A 126 -12.00 11.40 1.66
C GLY A 126 -10.56 10.93 1.55
N PHE A 127 -10.18 10.46 0.36
CA PHE A 127 -8.84 9.94 0.09
C PHE A 127 -7.81 11.07 0.19
N ALA A 128 -6.81 10.90 1.05
CA ALA A 128 -5.81 11.93 1.30
C ALA A 128 -4.39 11.50 0.95
N GLY A 129 -4.06 10.23 1.10
CA GLY A 129 -2.70 9.78 0.86
C GLY A 129 -2.56 8.26 0.83
N ILE A 130 -1.31 7.79 0.82
CA ILE A 130 -0.99 6.37 0.67
C ILE A 130 0.18 6.01 1.59
N LEU A 131 0.07 4.88 2.27
CA LEU A 131 1.17 4.23 2.98
C LEU A 131 1.58 3.00 2.19
N ILE A 132 2.88 2.88 1.87
CA ILE A 132 3.39 1.79 1.05
C ILE A 132 4.55 1.10 1.75
N ILE A 133 4.52 -0.24 1.77
CA ILE A 133 5.60 -1.10 2.25
C ILE A 133 6.01 -2.03 1.10
N SER A 134 7.30 -2.17 0.88
CA SER A 134 7.84 -3.05 -0.16
C SER A 134 9.12 -3.74 0.34
N GLY A 135 9.28 -5.02 0.04
CA GLY A 135 10.48 -5.79 0.36
C GLY A 135 10.22 -7.17 0.94
N LEU A 136 8.99 -7.44 1.34
CA LEU A 136 8.54 -8.75 1.82
C LEU A 136 7.62 -9.38 0.77
N PRO A 137 7.27 -10.68 0.91
CA PRO A 137 6.20 -11.24 0.08
C PRO A 137 4.95 -10.39 0.21
N GLN A 138 4.15 -10.28 -0.85
CA GLN A 138 3.01 -9.34 -0.91
C GLN A 138 2.05 -9.42 0.29
N VAL A 139 1.83 -10.61 0.83
CA VAL A 139 0.94 -10.80 1.99
C VAL A 139 1.54 -10.13 3.22
N ASP A 140 2.84 -10.31 3.42
CA ASP A 140 3.56 -9.73 4.57
C ASP A 140 3.70 -8.22 4.46
N ASP A 141 3.87 -7.69 3.23
CA ASP A 141 3.89 -6.25 3.00
C ASP A 141 2.55 -5.61 3.40
N HIS A 142 1.42 -6.30 3.15
CA HIS A 142 0.11 -5.81 3.54
C HIS A 142 -0.13 -5.91 5.06
N LEU A 143 0.36 -6.98 5.68
CA LEU A 143 0.22 -7.18 7.13
C LEU A 143 1.07 -6.19 7.92
#